data_031054cea04c5e2a60b551b10fe9befa
#
_entry.id   031054cea04c5e2a60b551b10fe9befa
#
_cell.length_a   1.000
_cell.length_b   1.000
_cell.length_c   1.000
_cell.angle_alpha   90.00
_cell.angle_beta   90.00
_cell.angle_gamma   90.00
#
_symmetry.space_group_name_H-M   'P 1'
#
loop_
_entity.id
_entity.type
_entity.pdbx_description
1 polymer ?
#
loop_
_entity_poly.entity_id
_entity_poly.type
_entity_poly.pdbx_seq_one_letter_code
_entity_poly.pdbx_strand_id
1 'polypeptide(L)'
;KLMRSTQQYWWKWINQCTYTGPYQLHVWRSALTLKLLTYAPTGAIVAAPTTSLPEWIGGGRNWDYRYTWIRDASFTCYALLSLGFQTEAGRFMDWVAERCKEIDATKDKGGVSAESV
;
A
#
# COMPACT_ATOMS: atom_id res chain seq x y z
N LYS A 1 -3.48 -21.68 -19.44
CA LYS A 1 -3.58 -22.13 -18.04
C LYS A 1 -3.32 -20.96 -17.09
N LEU A 2 -2.21 -20.23 -17.22
CA LEU A 2 -1.85 -19.09 -16.35
C LEU A 2 -2.90 -17.97 -16.35
N MET A 3 -3.38 -17.56 -17.53
CA MET A 3 -4.40 -16.49 -17.65
C MET A 3 -5.66 -16.81 -16.85
N ARG A 4 -6.17 -18.04 -16.93
CA ARG A 4 -7.37 -18.47 -16.18
C ARG A 4 -7.13 -18.42 -14.67
N SER A 5 -5.98 -18.89 -14.18
CA SER A 5 -5.67 -18.84 -12.75
C SER A 5 -5.53 -17.41 -12.24
N THR A 6 -4.94 -16.50 -13.03
CA THR A 6 -4.86 -15.06 -12.71
C THR A 6 -6.26 -14.45 -12.63
N GLN A 7 -7.11 -14.68 -13.61
CA GLN A 7 -8.50 -14.21 -13.58
C GLN A 7 -9.26 -14.74 -12.36
N GLN A 8 -9.14 -16.04 -12.06
CA GLN A 8 -9.79 -16.67 -10.91
C GLN A 8 -9.34 -16.05 -9.59
N TYR A 9 -8.03 -15.76 -9.43
CA TYR A 9 -7.49 -15.09 -8.26
C TYR A 9 -8.16 -13.72 -8.04
N TRP A 10 -8.20 -12.88 -9.08
CA TRP A 10 -8.78 -11.53 -8.99
C TRP A 10 -10.28 -11.55 -8.78
N TRP A 11 -11.00 -12.45 -9.43
CA TRP A 11 -12.44 -12.66 -9.20
C TRP A 11 -12.73 -13.11 -7.78
N LYS A 12 -11.99 -14.09 -7.27
CA LYS A 12 -12.14 -14.56 -5.91
C LYS A 12 -11.88 -13.44 -4.90
N TRP A 13 -10.91 -12.60 -5.15
CA TRP A 13 -10.59 -11.49 -4.27
C TRP A 13 -11.67 -10.42 -4.31
N ILE A 14 -12.06 -9.91 -5.49
CA ILE A 14 -13.02 -8.81 -5.61
C ILE A 14 -14.43 -9.18 -5.13
N ASN A 15 -14.81 -10.44 -5.21
CA ASN A 15 -16.10 -10.94 -4.71
C ASN A 15 -16.24 -10.87 -3.18
N GLN A 16 -15.19 -10.55 -2.44
CA GLN A 16 -15.27 -10.25 -1.01
C GLN A 16 -15.78 -8.83 -0.74
N CYS A 17 -15.83 -7.98 -1.77
CA CYS A 17 -16.32 -6.61 -1.66
C CYS A 17 -17.79 -6.58 -1.21
N THR A 18 -18.03 -5.85 -0.13
CA THR A 18 -19.39 -5.71 0.44
C THR A 18 -20.20 -4.56 -0.16
N TYR A 19 -19.58 -3.74 -1.01
CA TYR A 19 -20.24 -2.59 -1.63
C TYR A 19 -21.22 -3.02 -2.72
N THR A 20 -22.49 -2.56 -2.61
CA THR A 20 -23.58 -2.86 -3.55
C THR A 20 -24.27 -1.61 -4.10
N GLY A 21 -23.66 -0.44 -3.96
CA GLY A 21 -24.22 0.86 -4.36
C GLY A 21 -24.06 1.17 -5.85
N PRO A 22 -24.48 2.39 -6.27
CA PRO A 22 -24.28 2.85 -7.63
C PRO A 22 -22.79 2.89 -7.98
N TYR A 23 -22.47 2.77 -9.29
CA TYR A 23 -21.09 2.75 -9.80
C TYR A 23 -20.23 1.58 -9.26
N GLN A 24 -20.82 0.46 -8.90
CA GLN A 24 -20.14 -0.72 -8.35
C GLN A 24 -18.92 -1.15 -9.18
N LEU A 25 -18.99 -1.13 -10.50
CA LEU A 25 -17.85 -1.48 -11.36
C LEU A 25 -16.66 -0.53 -11.20
N HIS A 26 -16.92 0.75 -10.99
CA HIS A 26 -15.87 1.75 -10.76
C HIS A 26 -15.23 1.55 -9.38
N VAL A 27 -16.04 1.25 -8.36
CA VAL A 27 -15.56 0.92 -7.01
C VAL A 27 -14.70 -0.34 -7.04
N TRP A 28 -15.13 -1.38 -7.72
CA TRP A 28 -14.34 -2.60 -7.90
C TRP A 28 -13.02 -2.33 -8.61
N ARG A 29 -13.02 -1.51 -9.66
CA ARG A 29 -11.80 -1.12 -10.37
C ARG A 29 -10.82 -0.39 -9.45
N SER A 30 -11.32 0.52 -8.64
CA SER A 30 -10.52 1.24 -7.65
C SER A 30 -9.93 0.28 -6.60
N ALA A 31 -10.75 -0.62 -6.07
CA ALA A 31 -10.30 -1.64 -5.11
C ALA A 31 -9.19 -2.54 -5.69
N LEU A 32 -9.34 -3.00 -6.94
CA LEU A 32 -8.30 -3.78 -7.64
C LEU A 32 -7.00 -2.99 -7.78
N THR A 33 -7.07 -1.69 -8.07
CA THR A 33 -5.90 -0.83 -8.15
C THR A 33 -5.20 -0.70 -6.80
N LEU A 34 -5.95 -0.48 -5.71
CA LEU A 34 -5.39 -0.44 -4.36
C LEU A 34 -4.75 -1.77 -3.95
N LYS A 35 -5.37 -2.89 -4.33
CA LYS A 35 -4.80 -4.23 -4.10
C LYS A 35 -3.49 -4.43 -4.84
N LEU A 36 -3.35 -3.93 -6.06
CA LEU A 36 -2.10 -3.98 -6.83
C LEU A 36 -0.94 -3.26 -6.14
N LEU A 37 -1.23 -2.22 -5.35
CA LEU A 37 -0.23 -1.46 -4.60
C LEU A 37 0.22 -2.17 -3.31
N THR A 38 -0.43 -3.24 -2.91
CA THR A 38 -0.10 -4.03 -1.73
C THR A 38 0.99 -5.04 -2.06
N TYR A 39 2.15 -4.93 -1.42
CA TYR A 39 3.24 -5.88 -1.58
C TYR A 39 2.96 -7.16 -0.78
N ALA A 40 2.62 -8.23 -1.48
CA ALA A 40 2.13 -9.47 -0.89
C ALA A 40 3.06 -10.11 0.16
N PRO A 41 4.40 -10.11 0.04
CA PRO A 41 5.28 -10.73 1.04
C PRO A 41 5.21 -10.07 2.42
N THR A 42 5.09 -8.75 2.50
CA THR A 42 5.16 -8.02 3.77
C THR A 42 3.85 -7.38 4.20
N GLY A 43 2.95 -7.07 3.26
CA GLY A 43 1.75 -6.28 3.51
C GLY A 43 1.95 -4.77 3.36
N ALA A 44 3.17 -4.31 3.08
CA ALA A 44 3.44 -2.90 2.80
C ALA A 44 2.59 -2.39 1.62
N ILE A 45 2.20 -1.12 1.66
CA ILE A 45 1.44 -0.48 0.58
C ILE A 45 2.30 0.63 0.00
N VAL A 46 2.63 0.53 -1.29
CA VAL A 46 3.40 1.56 -2.00
C VAL A 46 2.48 2.63 -2.58
N ALA A 47 3.00 3.85 -2.76
CA ALA A 47 2.22 4.96 -3.30
C ALA A 47 1.92 4.77 -4.80
N ALA A 48 2.86 4.20 -5.57
CA ALA A 48 2.65 3.80 -6.95
C ALA A 48 3.63 2.68 -7.35
N PRO A 49 3.34 1.89 -8.40
CA PRO A 49 4.22 0.80 -8.84
C PRO A 49 5.42 1.28 -9.66
N THR A 50 5.53 2.56 -9.91
CA THR A 50 6.56 3.17 -10.77
C THR A 50 7.20 4.39 -10.11
N THR A 51 8.34 4.82 -10.66
CA THR A 51 8.90 6.15 -10.41
C THR A 51 8.08 7.22 -11.15
N SER A 52 8.21 8.49 -10.73
CA SER A 52 7.66 9.60 -11.51
C SER A 52 8.58 9.98 -12.68
N LEU A 53 8.01 10.67 -13.66
CA LEU A 53 8.78 11.47 -14.61
C LEU A 53 9.09 12.85 -13.99
N PRO A 54 10.18 13.53 -14.42
CA PRO A 54 10.41 14.91 -14.05
C PRO A 54 9.24 15.82 -14.46
N GLU A 55 8.96 16.86 -13.67
CA GLU A 55 7.91 17.85 -14.00
C GLU A 55 8.15 18.54 -15.34
N TRP A 56 9.39 18.64 -15.77
CA TRP A 56 9.82 19.16 -17.08
C TRP A 56 11.08 18.45 -17.55
N ILE A 57 11.33 18.41 -18.85
CA ILE A 57 12.48 17.71 -19.46
C ILE A 57 13.79 18.25 -18.89
N GLY A 58 14.62 17.35 -18.34
CA GLY A 58 15.90 17.70 -17.70
C GLY A 58 15.78 18.24 -16.27
N GLY A 59 14.57 18.33 -15.71
CA GLY A 59 14.33 18.75 -14.34
C GLY A 59 14.71 17.68 -13.31
N GLY A 60 15.04 18.12 -12.10
CA GLY A 60 15.43 17.24 -10.99
C GLY A 60 14.25 16.79 -10.10
N ARG A 61 13.03 17.30 -10.32
CA ARG A 61 11.87 16.97 -9.50
C ARG A 61 11.18 15.73 -10.01
N ASN A 62 11.69 14.58 -9.59
CA ASN A 62 11.06 13.29 -9.78
C ASN A 62 11.30 12.44 -8.53
N TRP A 63 10.29 11.65 -8.15
CA TRP A 63 10.34 10.84 -6.95
C TRP A 63 10.14 9.37 -7.27
N ASP A 64 10.68 8.49 -6.45
CA ASP A 64 10.38 7.08 -6.52
C ASP A 64 9.15 6.78 -5.64
N TYR A 65 8.02 6.51 -6.28
CA TYR A 65 6.75 6.20 -5.60
C TYR A 65 6.61 4.73 -5.18
N ARG A 66 7.61 3.89 -5.44
CA ARG A 66 7.62 2.48 -5.01
C ARG A 66 7.92 2.30 -3.52
N TYR A 67 7.77 3.37 -2.75
CA TYR A 67 7.91 3.40 -1.29
C TYR A 67 6.56 3.61 -0.61
N THR A 68 6.51 3.32 0.69
CA THR A 68 5.34 3.53 1.52
C THR A 68 5.33 4.93 2.10
N TRP A 69 4.26 5.66 1.85
CA TRP A 69 3.89 6.88 2.57
C TRP A 69 2.78 6.53 3.55
N ILE A 70 2.99 6.78 4.84
CA ILE A 70 2.02 6.42 5.90
C ILE A 70 0.67 7.08 5.66
N ARG A 71 0.64 8.35 5.24
CA ARG A 71 -0.59 9.08 4.89
C ARG A 71 -1.38 8.36 3.80
N ASP A 72 -0.73 8.06 2.68
CA ASP A 72 -1.38 7.44 1.50
C ASP A 72 -1.85 6.03 1.80
N ALA A 73 -1.03 5.26 2.51
CA ALA A 73 -1.37 3.91 2.94
C ALA A 73 -2.53 3.90 3.95
N SER A 74 -2.61 4.89 4.85
CA SER A 74 -3.73 5.03 5.79
C SER A 74 -5.05 5.23 5.07
N PHE A 75 -5.11 6.09 4.05
CA PHE A 75 -6.30 6.25 3.21
C PHE A 75 -6.64 4.99 2.43
N THR A 76 -5.64 4.30 1.93
CA THR A 76 -5.82 2.99 1.25
C THR A 76 -6.42 1.97 2.20
N CYS A 77 -5.91 1.84 3.43
CA CYS A 77 -6.45 0.94 4.45
C CYS A 77 -7.91 1.30 4.79
N TYR A 78 -8.20 2.59 4.97
CA TYR A 78 -9.56 3.05 5.24
C TYR A 78 -10.52 2.65 4.10
N ALA A 79 -10.13 2.87 2.85
CA ALA A 79 -10.93 2.49 1.70
C ALA A 79 -11.14 0.98 1.61
N LEU A 80 -10.10 0.18 1.81
CA LEU A 80 -10.17 -1.29 1.79
C LEU A 80 -11.08 -1.81 2.91
N LEU A 81 -10.96 -1.29 4.14
CA LEU A 81 -11.84 -1.65 5.26
C LEU A 81 -13.30 -1.32 4.97
N SER A 82 -13.57 -0.14 4.42
CA SER A 82 -14.94 0.29 4.05
C SER A 82 -15.58 -0.60 2.99
N LEU A 83 -14.77 -1.29 2.19
CA LEU A 83 -15.20 -2.22 1.15
C LEU A 83 -15.22 -3.69 1.62
N GLY A 84 -14.83 -3.98 2.87
CA GLY A 84 -14.82 -5.32 3.45
C GLY A 84 -13.48 -6.07 3.36
N PHE A 85 -12.41 -5.46 2.84
CA PHE A 85 -11.09 -6.09 2.69
C PHE A 85 -10.24 -5.92 3.96
N GLN A 86 -10.59 -6.61 5.02
CA GLN A 86 -9.93 -6.51 6.34
C GLN A 86 -8.51 -7.09 6.34
N THR A 87 -8.27 -8.14 5.57
CA THR A 87 -6.99 -8.85 5.54
C THR A 87 -5.85 -7.94 5.08
N GLU A 88 -6.07 -7.14 4.06
CA GLU A 88 -5.07 -6.23 3.51
C GLU A 88 -4.69 -5.14 4.52
N ALA A 89 -5.69 -4.54 5.14
CA ALA A 89 -5.47 -3.51 6.16
C ALA A 89 -4.78 -4.08 7.41
N GLY A 90 -5.16 -5.27 7.87
CA GLY A 90 -4.52 -5.95 8.99
C GLY A 90 -3.03 -6.21 8.72
N ARG A 91 -2.70 -6.77 7.57
CA ARG A 91 -1.31 -7.03 7.18
C ARG A 91 -0.46 -5.76 7.07
N PHE A 92 -1.04 -4.66 6.61
CA PHE A 92 -0.34 -3.38 6.61
C PHE A 92 -0.06 -2.89 8.04
N MET A 93 -1.01 -3.01 8.95
CA MET A 93 -0.82 -2.65 10.35
C MET A 93 0.25 -3.51 11.03
N ASP A 94 0.29 -4.82 10.74
CA ASP A 94 1.35 -5.70 11.23
C ASP A 94 2.73 -5.25 10.72
N TRP A 95 2.83 -4.91 9.43
CA TRP A 95 4.05 -4.38 8.85
C TRP A 95 4.50 -3.07 9.52
N VAL A 96 3.59 -2.13 9.78
CA VAL A 96 3.89 -0.88 10.49
C VAL A 96 4.41 -1.18 11.90
N ALA A 97 3.74 -2.08 12.62
CA ALA A 97 4.16 -2.46 13.98
C ALA A 97 5.57 -3.06 14.02
N GLU A 98 5.94 -3.86 13.01
CA GLU A 98 7.30 -4.40 12.88
C GLU A 98 8.32 -3.27 12.63
N ARG A 99 8.03 -2.32 11.76
CA ARG A 99 8.92 -1.17 11.50
C ARG A 99 9.11 -0.30 12.75
N CYS A 100 8.05 -0.07 13.52
CA CYS A 100 8.18 0.66 14.80
C CYS A 100 9.13 -0.05 15.77
N LYS A 101 9.00 -1.37 15.93
CA LYS A 101 9.89 -2.15 16.79
C LYS A 101 11.36 -2.08 16.33
N GLU A 102 11.61 -2.11 15.04
CA GLU A 102 12.99 -1.99 14.51
C GLU A 102 13.60 -0.61 14.81
N ILE A 103 12.80 0.46 14.68
CA ILE A 103 13.24 1.83 15.00
C ILE A 103 13.57 1.95 16.48
N ASP A 104 12.72 1.41 17.36
CA ASP A 104 12.97 1.44 18.81
C ASP A 104 14.22 0.63 19.19
N ALA A 105 14.39 -0.55 18.61
CA ALA A 105 15.58 -1.38 18.84
C ALA A 105 16.89 -0.75 18.32
N THR A 106 16.82 0.12 17.33
CA THR A 106 17.98 0.89 16.85
C THR A 106 18.31 2.08 17.75
N LYS A 107 17.32 2.71 18.35
CA LYS A 107 17.52 3.78 19.34
C LYS A 107 18.19 3.27 20.61
N ASP A 108 17.80 2.08 21.09
CA ASP A 108 18.40 1.47 22.27
C ASP A 108 19.88 1.05 22.07
N LYS A 109 20.26 0.76 20.83
CA LYS A 109 21.64 0.37 20.48
C LYS A 109 22.57 1.52 20.12
N GLY A 110 22.03 2.68 19.82
CA GLY A 110 22.74 3.87 19.46
C GLY A 110 22.40 5.02 20.36
N GLY A 111 23.15 5.16 21.47
CA GLY A 111 23.25 6.43 22.17
C GLY A 111 23.87 7.47 21.24
N VAL A 112 23.15 7.98 20.26
CA VAL A 112 23.55 9.14 19.48
C VAL A 112 23.04 10.34 20.22
N SER A 113 23.97 11.01 20.90
CA SER A 113 23.80 12.36 21.43
C SER A 113 23.08 13.24 20.40
N ALA A 114 22.00 13.85 20.86
CA ALA A 114 21.38 14.97 20.17
C ALA A 114 22.40 16.15 20.19
N GLU A 115 23.25 16.21 19.19
CA GLU A 115 24.01 17.42 18.89
C GLU A 115 24.17 17.56 17.37
N SER A 116 23.75 18.72 16.96
CA SER A 116 24.00 19.45 15.70
C SER A 116 22.88 19.44 14.66
N VAL A 117 22.19 20.56 14.71
CA VAL A 117 21.71 21.49 13.69
C VAL A 117 20.47 21.07 12.92
#